data_a7b193f1aaf78a36beb2f590178c3d42
#
_entry.id   a7b193f1aaf78a36beb2f590178c3d42
#
_cell.length_a   1.000
_cell.length_b   1.000
_cell.length_c   1.000
_cell.angle_alpha   90.00
_cell.angle_beta   90.00
_cell.angle_gamma   90.00
#
_symmetry.space_group_name_H-M   'P 1'
#
loop_
_entity.id
_entity.type
_entity.pdbx_description
1 polymer ?
#
loop_
_entity_poly.entity_id
_entity_poly.type
_entity_poly.pdbx_seq_one_letter_code
_entity_poly.pdbx_strand_id
1 'polypeptide(L)'
;ESGEFISPYGIWIAEVMLQQTQLKVVIPYWERWMNMLPSLSDLVEADLQKVLLLWQGLGYYSRANRIHQSSQILIEFIGFNRDQDPHSWPFGIDQWMSLPGIGKSTAGSIISSAFDLPTPILDGNVKRIFSRLLASGRTSKKEEKRLWELSAFLISNLSPRDFNQALMDLGAIICTPKKPSCSSCPLQNFCVAYSKYDPQDFPQKEMNKKIPLQEVGIGLVFNKNGELLIDQRLKSSSMGGMWEFPGGKKNSDESIEDTI
;
A
#
# COMPACT_ATOMS: atom_id res chain seq x y z
N GLU A 1 -4.52 -24.07 22.05
CA GLU A 1 -4.38 -22.75 21.39
C GLU A 1 -3.18 -22.85 20.43
N SER A 2 -3.42 -23.35 19.23
CA SER A 2 -2.44 -23.35 18.15
C SER A 2 -2.38 -21.93 17.61
N GLY A 3 -1.45 -21.12 18.10
CA GLY A 3 -1.09 -19.88 17.45
C GLY A 3 -0.58 -20.23 16.06
N GLU A 4 -1.42 -20.04 15.03
CA GLU A 4 -0.99 -20.17 13.65
C GLU A 4 0.17 -19.18 13.43
N PHE A 5 1.30 -19.74 13.04
CA PHE A 5 2.47 -18.95 12.70
C PHE A 5 2.15 -18.08 11.51
N ILE A 6 2.08 -16.77 11.72
CA ILE A 6 1.82 -15.81 10.65
C ILE A 6 3.18 -15.41 10.04
N SER A 7 3.42 -15.82 8.83
CA SER A 7 4.67 -15.52 8.12
C SER A 7 4.86 -14.01 7.95
N PRO A 8 5.96 -13.42 8.47
CA PRO A 8 6.27 -12.00 8.25
C PRO A 8 6.40 -11.67 6.77
N TYR A 9 6.88 -12.61 5.95
CA TYR A 9 6.92 -12.49 4.50
C TYR A 9 5.52 -12.29 3.91
N GLY A 10 4.58 -13.19 4.24
CA GLY A 10 3.21 -13.12 3.74
C GLY A 10 2.49 -11.83 4.14
N ILE A 11 2.71 -11.37 5.39
CA ILE A 11 2.19 -10.09 5.88
C ILE A 11 2.79 -8.92 5.10
N TRP A 12 4.11 -8.86 4.94
CA TRP A 12 4.76 -7.78 4.19
C TRP A 12 4.21 -7.67 2.77
N ILE A 13 4.10 -8.79 2.04
CA ILE A 13 3.53 -8.82 0.69
C ILE A 13 2.08 -8.32 0.70
N ALA A 14 1.24 -8.81 1.62
CA ALA A 14 -0.15 -8.39 1.76
C ALA A 14 -0.26 -6.87 2.01
N GLU A 15 0.51 -6.34 2.95
CA GLU A 15 0.50 -4.91 3.31
C GLU A 15 0.89 -4.01 2.13
N VAL A 16 1.88 -4.42 1.33
CA VAL A 16 2.25 -3.67 0.13
C VAL A 16 1.18 -3.79 -0.97
N MET A 17 0.56 -4.96 -1.14
CA MET A 17 -0.55 -5.12 -2.09
C MET A 17 -1.78 -4.30 -1.70
N LEU A 18 -2.05 -4.14 -0.41
CA LEU A 18 -3.17 -3.37 0.14
C LEU A 18 -2.98 -1.85 0.04
N GLN A 19 -1.77 -1.36 -0.23
CA GLN A 19 -1.56 0.08 -0.47
C GLN A 19 -2.43 0.56 -1.64
N GLN A 20 -3.46 1.39 -1.34
CA GLN A 20 -4.42 1.94 -2.32
C GLN A 20 -5.20 0.89 -3.13
N THR A 21 -5.29 -0.35 -2.65
CA THR A 21 -6.03 -1.43 -3.30
C THR A 21 -6.98 -2.09 -2.29
N GLN A 22 -8.20 -2.42 -2.70
CA GLN A 22 -9.19 -3.03 -1.83
C GLN A 22 -8.87 -4.50 -1.55
N LEU A 23 -9.16 -4.98 -0.34
CA LEU A 23 -8.90 -6.35 0.10
C LEU A 23 -9.43 -7.41 -0.87
N LYS A 24 -10.68 -7.27 -1.32
CA LYS A 24 -11.31 -8.21 -2.28
C LYS A 24 -10.56 -8.36 -3.60
N VAL A 25 -9.80 -7.33 -4.00
CA VAL A 25 -8.95 -7.37 -5.19
C VAL A 25 -7.61 -8.02 -4.86
N VAL A 26 -7.07 -7.79 -3.67
CA VAL A 26 -5.76 -8.28 -3.25
C VAL A 26 -5.76 -9.80 -3.02
N ILE A 27 -6.81 -10.37 -2.43
CA ILE A 27 -6.86 -11.79 -2.05
C ILE A 27 -6.38 -12.73 -3.17
N PRO A 28 -6.98 -12.74 -4.39
CA PRO A 28 -6.55 -13.68 -5.43
C PRO A 28 -5.11 -13.43 -5.94
N TYR A 29 -4.61 -12.20 -5.83
CA TYR A 29 -3.22 -11.86 -6.17
C TYR A 29 -2.26 -12.36 -5.12
N TRP A 30 -2.59 -12.20 -3.85
CA TRP A 30 -1.79 -12.68 -2.75
C TRP A 30 -1.70 -14.20 -2.72
N GLU A 31 -2.81 -14.91 -2.91
CA GLU A 31 -2.84 -16.38 -3.01
C GLU A 31 -1.96 -16.88 -4.17
N ARG A 32 -2.11 -16.29 -5.36
CA ARG A 32 -1.27 -16.62 -6.51
C ARG A 32 0.21 -16.33 -6.25
N TRP A 33 0.51 -15.20 -5.61
CA TRP A 33 1.87 -14.84 -5.22
C TRP A 33 2.48 -15.85 -4.27
N MET A 34 1.78 -16.18 -3.18
CA MET A 34 2.26 -17.13 -2.19
C MET A 34 2.44 -18.56 -2.74
N ASN A 35 1.66 -18.94 -3.76
CA ASN A 35 1.86 -20.20 -4.46
C ASN A 35 3.11 -20.22 -5.37
N MET A 36 3.46 -19.09 -5.98
CA MET A 36 4.54 -19.01 -6.97
C MET A 36 5.87 -18.52 -6.40
N LEU A 37 5.82 -17.77 -5.31
CA LEU A 37 6.95 -17.18 -4.58
C LEU A 37 6.65 -17.30 -3.07
N PRO A 38 6.67 -18.51 -2.50
CA PRO A 38 6.23 -18.76 -1.12
C PRO A 38 7.16 -18.21 -0.04
N SER A 39 8.40 -17.87 -0.40
CA SER A 39 9.42 -17.41 0.55
C SER A 39 10.15 -16.15 0.05
N LEU A 40 10.87 -15.50 0.96
CA LEU A 40 11.76 -14.39 0.60
C LEU A 40 12.86 -14.86 -0.36
N SER A 41 13.40 -16.06 -0.13
CA SER A 41 14.44 -16.64 -0.98
C SER A 41 13.94 -16.85 -2.43
N ASP A 42 12.72 -17.37 -2.60
CA ASP A 42 12.10 -17.51 -3.93
C ASP A 42 11.92 -16.17 -4.64
N LEU A 43 11.56 -15.13 -3.88
CA LEU A 43 11.39 -13.78 -4.42
C LEU A 43 12.74 -13.16 -4.84
N VAL A 44 13.79 -13.38 -4.06
CA VAL A 44 15.14 -12.89 -4.34
C VAL A 44 15.71 -13.54 -5.61
N GLU A 45 15.45 -14.83 -5.82
CA GLU A 45 15.90 -15.59 -6.99
C GLU A 45 15.05 -15.31 -8.24
N ALA A 46 13.84 -14.79 -8.06
CA ALA A 46 12.96 -14.45 -9.18
C ALA A 46 13.49 -13.24 -9.96
N ASP A 47 13.45 -13.32 -11.29
CA ASP A 47 13.68 -12.13 -12.08
C ASP A 47 12.53 -11.11 -11.97
N LEU A 48 12.83 -9.86 -12.26
CA LEU A 48 11.85 -8.78 -12.18
C LEU A 48 10.64 -8.99 -13.10
N GLN A 49 10.83 -9.63 -14.27
CA GLN A 49 9.73 -9.87 -15.21
C GLN A 49 8.73 -10.87 -14.63
N LYS A 50 9.18 -11.91 -13.95
CA LYS A 50 8.32 -12.86 -13.22
C LYS A 50 7.51 -12.13 -12.14
N VAL A 51 8.15 -11.24 -11.37
CA VAL A 51 7.49 -10.44 -10.32
C VAL A 51 6.43 -9.51 -10.93
N LEU A 52 6.75 -8.82 -12.03
CA LEU A 52 5.80 -7.95 -12.73
C LEU A 52 4.63 -8.72 -13.34
N LEU A 53 4.87 -9.91 -13.86
CA LEU A 53 3.83 -10.79 -14.40
C LEU A 53 2.85 -11.23 -13.31
N LEU A 54 3.34 -11.61 -12.13
CA LEU A 54 2.48 -11.96 -10.98
C LEU A 54 1.67 -10.77 -10.47
N TRP A 55 2.19 -9.54 -10.66
CA TRP A 55 1.53 -8.29 -10.27
C TRP A 55 0.55 -7.75 -11.31
N GLN A 56 0.57 -8.31 -12.53
CA GLN A 56 -0.19 -7.79 -13.68
C GLN A 56 -1.68 -7.67 -13.37
N GLY A 57 -2.23 -6.46 -13.54
CA GLY A 57 -3.63 -6.12 -13.27
C GLY A 57 -3.91 -5.53 -11.89
N LEU A 58 -2.99 -5.64 -10.91
CA LEU A 58 -3.15 -5.05 -9.58
C LEU A 58 -2.97 -3.52 -9.58
N GLY A 59 -2.29 -2.97 -10.59
CA GLY A 59 -1.98 -1.55 -10.70
C GLY A 59 -0.81 -1.09 -9.82
N TYR A 60 -0.44 0.19 -9.95
CA TYR A 60 0.66 0.78 -9.18
C TYR A 60 1.93 -0.07 -9.20
N TYR A 61 2.42 -0.43 -10.39
CA TYR A 61 3.53 -1.36 -10.63
C TYR A 61 4.85 -0.99 -9.94
N SER A 62 5.01 0.29 -9.57
CA SER A 62 6.15 0.72 -8.74
C SER A 62 6.23 -0.04 -7.40
N ARG A 63 5.12 -0.56 -6.88
CA ARG A 63 5.11 -1.40 -5.67
C ARG A 63 5.81 -2.74 -5.92
N ALA A 64 5.54 -3.39 -7.05
CA ALA A 64 6.21 -4.65 -7.42
C ALA A 64 7.72 -4.45 -7.56
N ASN A 65 8.15 -3.38 -8.25
CA ASN A 65 9.57 -3.04 -8.35
C ASN A 65 10.20 -2.82 -6.96
N ARG A 66 9.51 -2.12 -6.06
CA ARG A 66 9.98 -1.85 -4.69
C ARG A 66 10.03 -3.12 -3.85
N ILE A 67 9.06 -4.01 -3.95
CA ILE A 67 9.08 -5.32 -3.29
C ILE A 67 10.34 -6.09 -3.73
N HIS A 68 10.60 -6.17 -5.04
CA HIS A 68 11.77 -6.86 -5.55
C HIS A 68 13.09 -6.22 -5.10
N GLN A 69 13.18 -4.89 -5.06
CA GLN A 69 14.34 -4.19 -4.49
C GLN A 69 14.49 -4.45 -2.98
N SER A 70 13.37 -4.40 -2.25
CA SER A 70 13.37 -4.62 -0.80
C SER A 70 13.72 -6.06 -0.43
N SER A 71 13.39 -7.05 -1.27
CA SER A 71 13.77 -8.44 -1.02
C SER A 71 15.27 -8.64 -1.03
N GLN A 72 15.99 -7.97 -1.93
CA GLN A 72 17.46 -8.00 -1.99
C GLN A 72 18.08 -7.42 -0.72
N ILE A 73 17.50 -6.35 -0.18
CA ILE A 73 17.96 -5.74 1.07
C ILE A 73 17.63 -6.65 2.26
N LEU A 74 16.41 -7.17 2.32
CA LEU A 74 15.97 -8.02 3.45
C LEU A 74 16.78 -9.30 3.56
N ILE A 75 17.14 -9.94 2.45
CA ILE A 75 17.90 -11.19 2.49
C ILE A 75 19.31 -11.01 3.06
N GLU A 76 19.89 -9.81 2.94
CA GLU A 76 21.18 -9.47 3.56
C GLU A 76 21.07 -9.44 5.09
N PHE A 77 19.93 -9.04 5.65
CA PHE A 77 19.67 -9.06 7.08
C PHE A 77 19.32 -10.45 7.60
N ILE A 78 18.42 -11.16 6.88
CA ILE A 78 17.78 -12.39 7.33
C ILE A 78 18.66 -13.61 7.04
N GLY A 79 19.31 -13.64 5.87
CA GLY A 79 20.03 -14.78 5.33
C GLY A 79 19.12 -15.73 4.53
N PHE A 80 19.69 -16.40 3.53
CA PHE A 80 18.97 -17.38 2.72
C PHE A 80 18.45 -18.54 3.58
N ASN A 81 17.22 -19.00 3.30
CA ASN A 81 16.51 -20.09 3.96
C ASN A 81 16.28 -19.86 5.48
N ARG A 82 16.39 -18.62 5.96
CA ARG A 82 16.10 -18.27 7.36
C ARG A 82 14.80 -17.47 7.51
N ASP A 83 14.15 -17.15 6.43
CA ASP A 83 12.90 -16.37 6.38
C ASP A 83 11.69 -17.13 6.97
N GLN A 84 11.81 -18.43 7.20
CA GLN A 84 10.84 -19.24 7.97
C GLN A 84 10.94 -19.02 9.48
N ASP A 85 12.08 -18.51 9.99
CA ASP A 85 12.25 -18.14 11.38
C ASP A 85 11.85 -16.68 11.61
N PRO A 86 10.76 -16.40 12.35
CA PRO A 86 10.32 -15.02 12.62
C PRO A 86 11.37 -14.18 13.30
N HIS A 87 12.22 -14.80 14.13
CA HIS A 87 13.27 -14.09 14.86
C HIS A 87 14.42 -13.60 13.98
N SER A 88 14.48 -14.07 12.73
CA SER A 88 15.42 -13.57 11.73
C SER A 88 14.99 -12.26 11.10
N TRP A 89 13.71 -11.89 11.21
CA TRP A 89 13.15 -10.69 10.61
C TRP A 89 13.41 -9.44 11.45
N PRO A 90 13.48 -8.24 10.83
CA PRO A 90 13.67 -7.01 11.59
C PRO A 90 12.43 -6.68 12.44
N PHE A 91 12.66 -6.34 13.71
CA PHE A 91 11.61 -5.90 14.64
C PHE A 91 11.52 -4.37 14.74
N GLY A 92 12.54 -3.65 14.29
CA GLY A 92 12.63 -2.19 14.41
C GLY A 92 11.88 -1.47 13.29
N ILE A 93 11.14 -0.42 13.65
CA ILE A 93 10.39 0.38 12.67
C ILE A 93 11.31 1.06 11.64
N ASP A 94 12.49 1.53 12.06
CA ASP A 94 13.46 2.20 11.19
C ASP A 94 14.04 1.25 10.14
N GLN A 95 14.22 -0.02 10.50
CA GLN A 95 14.68 -1.04 9.56
C GLN A 95 13.64 -1.25 8.43
N TRP A 96 12.36 -1.38 8.78
CA TRP A 96 11.29 -1.47 7.79
C TRP A 96 11.16 -0.19 6.97
N MET A 97 11.25 0.98 7.60
CA MET A 97 11.16 2.27 6.90
C MET A 97 12.34 2.54 5.95
N SER A 98 13.48 1.88 6.13
CA SER A 98 14.60 1.97 5.20
C SER A 98 14.35 1.26 3.86
N LEU A 99 13.34 0.37 3.81
CA LEU A 99 12.99 -0.36 2.60
C LEU A 99 12.21 0.50 1.59
N PRO A 100 12.49 0.37 0.30
CA PRO A 100 11.77 1.09 -0.74
C PRO A 100 10.25 0.91 -0.67
N GLY A 101 9.52 2.01 -0.53
CA GLY A 101 8.06 2.01 -0.53
C GLY A 101 7.37 1.66 0.79
N ILE A 102 8.14 1.47 1.86
CA ILE A 102 7.62 1.24 3.21
C ILE A 102 7.62 2.56 3.99
N GLY A 103 6.43 3.09 4.22
CA GLY A 103 6.23 4.25 5.09
C GLY A 103 5.95 3.84 6.54
N LYS A 104 5.93 4.82 7.45
CA LYS A 104 5.73 4.60 8.89
C LYS A 104 4.49 3.77 9.21
N SER A 105 3.34 4.02 8.55
CA SER A 105 2.11 3.26 8.79
C SER A 105 2.22 1.81 8.30
N THR A 106 2.79 1.59 7.11
CA THR A 106 3.01 0.23 6.59
C THR A 106 3.99 -0.55 7.47
N ALA A 107 5.09 0.08 7.90
CA ALA A 107 6.03 -0.53 8.85
C ALA A 107 5.33 -0.91 10.16
N GLY A 108 4.53 0.00 10.72
CA GLY A 108 3.75 -0.25 11.93
C GLY A 108 2.76 -1.41 11.78
N SER A 109 2.07 -1.48 10.63
CA SER A 109 1.15 -2.58 10.34
C SER A 109 1.87 -3.92 10.22
N ILE A 110 2.99 -3.99 9.51
CA ILE A 110 3.80 -5.20 9.39
C ILE A 110 4.27 -5.68 10.78
N ILE A 111 4.84 -4.78 11.58
CA ILE A 111 5.40 -5.13 12.88
C ILE A 111 4.30 -5.59 13.86
N SER A 112 3.19 -4.89 13.93
CA SER A 112 2.09 -5.29 14.81
C SER A 112 1.43 -6.59 14.36
N SER A 113 1.24 -6.78 13.06
CA SER A 113 0.58 -7.99 12.52
C SER A 113 1.48 -9.23 12.59
N ALA A 114 2.78 -9.09 12.29
CA ALA A 114 3.70 -10.23 12.30
C ALA A 114 4.14 -10.63 13.72
N PHE A 115 4.47 -9.63 14.54
CA PHE A 115 5.17 -9.85 15.81
C PHE A 115 4.36 -9.47 17.06
N ASP A 116 3.14 -8.96 16.87
CA ASP A 116 2.28 -8.45 17.94
C ASP A 116 2.95 -7.38 18.83
N LEU A 117 3.82 -6.56 18.23
CA LEU A 117 4.52 -5.49 18.91
C LEU A 117 3.74 -4.16 18.83
N PRO A 118 3.76 -3.32 19.88
CA PRO A 118 2.96 -2.10 19.98
C PRO A 118 3.47 -0.99 19.06
N THR A 119 3.25 -1.16 17.77
CA THR A 119 3.61 -0.19 16.72
C THR A 119 2.37 0.48 16.16
N PRO A 120 2.22 1.80 16.33
CA PRO A 120 1.04 2.54 15.89
C PRO A 120 0.95 2.63 14.37
N ILE A 121 -0.27 2.74 13.86
CA ILE A 121 -0.58 2.95 12.44
C ILE A 121 -1.39 4.25 12.27
N LEU A 122 -1.23 4.89 11.11
CA LEU A 122 -2.05 6.03 10.71
C LEU A 122 -2.17 6.07 9.18
N ASP A 123 -2.86 5.09 8.62
CA ASP A 123 -3.23 5.08 7.21
C ASP A 123 -4.44 6.00 6.93
N GLY A 124 -4.92 6.03 5.70
CA GLY A 124 -6.09 6.83 5.33
C GLY A 124 -7.37 6.46 6.09
N ASN A 125 -7.55 5.20 6.47
CA ASN A 125 -8.70 4.72 7.23
C ASN A 125 -8.63 5.16 8.68
N VAL A 126 -7.51 4.90 9.33
CA VAL A 126 -7.28 5.28 10.74
C VAL A 126 -7.30 6.80 10.91
N LYS A 127 -6.69 7.54 9.98
CA LYS A 127 -6.74 9.00 9.96
C LYS A 127 -8.19 9.53 9.89
N ARG A 128 -9.02 8.92 9.04
CA ARG A 128 -10.46 9.26 8.94
C ARG A 128 -11.20 8.94 10.22
N ILE A 129 -10.98 7.76 10.83
CA ILE A 129 -11.62 7.38 12.09
C ILE A 129 -11.29 8.38 13.17
N PHE A 130 -10.02 8.65 13.41
CA PHE A 130 -9.60 9.58 14.47
C PHE A 130 -10.04 11.01 14.19
N SER A 131 -10.00 11.46 12.93
CA SER A 131 -10.53 12.77 12.57
C SER A 131 -12.02 12.91 12.90
N ARG A 132 -12.82 11.86 12.68
CA ARG A 132 -14.24 11.83 13.03
C ARG A 132 -14.48 11.73 14.53
N LEU A 133 -13.74 10.89 15.21
CA LEU A 133 -13.82 10.76 16.67
C LEU A 133 -13.60 12.11 17.38
N LEU A 134 -12.61 12.88 16.92
CA LEU A 134 -12.23 14.16 17.49
C LEU A 134 -12.94 15.37 16.84
N ALA A 135 -13.72 15.16 15.78
CA ALA A 135 -14.22 16.21 14.88
C ALA A 135 -13.08 17.17 14.46
N SER A 136 -11.90 16.62 14.20
CA SER A 136 -10.74 17.43 13.84
C SER A 136 -10.81 17.82 12.36
N GLY A 137 -10.66 19.13 12.11
CA GLY A 137 -10.88 19.72 10.80
C GLY A 137 -9.75 19.45 9.79
N ARG A 138 -9.03 20.50 9.39
CA ARG A 138 -8.03 20.43 8.32
C ARG A 138 -6.82 19.55 8.67
N THR A 139 -6.41 18.76 7.70
CA THR A 139 -5.17 17.97 7.75
C THR A 139 -3.97 18.92 7.71
N SER A 140 -3.40 19.23 8.86
CA SER A 140 -2.12 19.96 8.98
C SER A 140 -1.05 19.02 9.52
N LYS A 141 0.24 19.36 9.34
CA LYS A 141 1.34 18.60 9.95
C LYS A 141 1.20 18.49 11.48
N LYS A 142 0.66 19.54 12.13
CA LYS A 142 0.41 19.54 13.57
C LYS A 142 -0.69 18.55 13.94
N GLU A 143 -1.78 18.51 13.17
CA GLU A 143 -2.88 17.58 13.40
C GLU A 143 -2.47 16.15 13.12
N GLU A 144 -1.71 15.92 12.06
CA GLU A 144 -1.17 14.60 11.76
C GLU A 144 -0.27 14.06 12.89
N LYS A 145 0.59 14.91 13.46
CA LYS A 145 1.39 14.56 14.63
C LYS A 145 0.51 14.16 15.81
N ARG A 146 -0.55 14.93 16.10
CA ARG A 146 -1.52 14.63 17.16
C ARG A 146 -2.22 13.29 16.95
N LEU A 147 -2.60 12.96 15.72
CA LEU A 147 -3.25 11.68 15.40
C LEU A 147 -2.26 10.50 15.55
N TRP A 148 -0.97 10.68 15.24
CA TRP A 148 0.07 9.71 15.53
C TRP A 148 0.26 9.50 17.04
N GLU A 149 0.27 10.56 17.83
CA GLU A 149 0.34 10.50 19.30
C GLU A 149 -0.86 9.75 19.88
N LEU A 150 -2.06 10.01 19.35
CA LEU A 150 -3.27 9.29 19.74
C LEU A 150 -3.17 7.79 19.39
N SER A 151 -2.73 7.45 18.19
CA SER A 151 -2.54 6.06 17.78
C SER A 151 -1.56 5.33 18.71
N ALA A 152 -0.42 5.97 19.03
CA ALA A 152 0.58 5.42 19.93
C ALA A 152 0.06 5.25 21.37
N PHE A 153 -0.74 6.19 21.86
CA PHE A 153 -1.36 6.11 23.19
C PHE A 153 -2.37 4.98 23.29
N LEU A 154 -3.21 4.81 22.27
CA LEU A 154 -4.27 3.80 22.30
C LEU A 154 -3.74 2.37 22.21
N ILE A 155 -2.70 2.13 21.41
CA ILE A 155 -2.14 0.78 21.22
C ILE A 155 -1.36 0.25 22.43
N SER A 156 -0.89 1.14 23.31
CA SER A 156 0.06 0.79 24.38
C SER A 156 -0.45 -0.25 25.42
N ASN A 157 -1.78 -0.41 25.54
CA ASN A 157 -2.41 -1.26 26.55
C ASN A 157 -3.30 -2.36 25.97
N LEU A 158 -3.18 -2.66 24.69
CA LEU A 158 -4.05 -3.58 23.97
C LEU A 158 -3.21 -4.64 23.23
N SER A 159 -3.86 -5.70 22.73
CA SER A 159 -3.23 -6.58 21.72
C SER A 159 -2.95 -5.75 20.47
N PRO A 160 -1.68 -5.48 20.11
CA PRO A 160 -1.36 -4.57 19.03
C PRO A 160 -1.89 -5.04 17.68
N ARG A 161 -1.79 -6.34 17.41
CA ARG A 161 -2.31 -6.97 16.19
C ARG A 161 -3.80 -6.75 16.06
N ASP A 162 -4.56 -7.17 17.07
CA ASP A 162 -6.02 -7.10 17.04
C ASP A 162 -6.53 -5.68 17.01
N PHE A 163 -5.87 -4.78 17.74
CA PHE A 163 -6.24 -3.37 17.77
C PHE A 163 -6.05 -2.70 16.41
N ASN A 164 -4.89 -2.86 15.78
CA ASN A 164 -4.63 -2.30 14.47
C ASN A 164 -5.55 -2.91 13.40
N GLN A 165 -5.76 -4.23 13.44
CA GLN A 165 -6.67 -4.90 12.53
C GLN A 165 -8.11 -4.40 12.70
N ALA A 166 -8.59 -4.27 13.93
CA ALA A 166 -9.92 -3.75 14.22
C ALA A 166 -10.11 -2.30 13.71
N LEU A 167 -9.07 -1.45 13.81
CA LEU A 167 -9.11 -0.10 13.23
C LEU A 167 -9.20 -0.12 11.70
N MET A 168 -8.42 -0.98 11.05
CA MET A 168 -8.45 -1.12 9.60
C MET A 168 -9.82 -1.62 9.13
N ASP A 169 -10.38 -2.65 9.77
CA ASP A 169 -11.69 -3.22 9.45
C ASP A 169 -12.81 -2.21 9.71
N LEU A 170 -12.77 -1.50 10.83
CA LEU A 170 -13.72 -0.43 11.13
C LEU A 170 -13.73 0.63 10.02
N GLY A 171 -12.55 1.02 9.54
CA GLY A 171 -12.41 1.98 8.45
C GLY A 171 -12.88 1.44 7.10
N ALA A 172 -12.66 0.17 6.82
CA ALA A 172 -13.03 -0.45 5.57
C ALA A 172 -14.54 -0.73 5.46
N ILE A 173 -15.19 -1.13 6.55
CA ILE A 173 -16.55 -1.70 6.54
C ILE A 173 -17.59 -0.73 7.12
N ILE A 174 -17.29 -0.04 8.22
CA ILE A 174 -18.27 0.77 8.97
C ILE A 174 -18.02 2.26 8.77
N CYS A 175 -16.82 2.74 9.15
CA CYS A 175 -16.47 4.16 9.07
C CYS A 175 -15.98 4.54 7.67
N THR A 176 -16.75 4.19 6.64
CA THR A 176 -16.42 4.40 5.23
C THR A 176 -16.34 5.88 4.84
N PRO A 177 -15.62 6.25 3.74
CA PRO A 177 -15.49 7.66 3.32
C PRO A 177 -16.83 8.33 3.02
N LYS A 178 -17.72 7.60 2.35
CA LYS A 178 -19.08 8.06 2.01
C LYS A 178 -20.10 7.17 2.72
N LYS A 179 -21.17 7.76 3.23
CA LYS A 179 -22.29 7.04 3.89
C LYS A 179 -21.82 6.04 4.97
N PRO A 180 -21.08 6.48 5.99
CA PRO A 180 -20.65 5.59 7.05
C PRO A 180 -21.84 5.00 7.82
N SER A 181 -21.74 3.74 8.23
CA SER A 181 -22.77 3.04 9.01
C SER A 181 -22.68 3.38 10.50
N CYS A 182 -22.91 4.66 10.86
CA CYS A 182 -22.70 5.17 12.21
C CYS A 182 -23.60 4.50 13.26
N SER A 183 -24.82 4.10 12.90
CA SER A 183 -25.76 3.41 13.80
C SER A 183 -25.28 2.04 14.28
N SER A 184 -24.42 1.39 13.52
CA SER A 184 -23.80 0.10 13.87
C SER A 184 -22.34 0.23 14.35
N CYS A 185 -21.86 1.47 14.50
CA CYS A 185 -20.47 1.71 14.89
C CYS A 185 -20.24 1.49 16.39
N PRO A 186 -19.29 0.64 16.79
CA PRO A 186 -19.00 0.41 18.21
C PRO A 186 -18.45 1.66 18.92
N LEU A 187 -17.93 2.63 18.16
CA LEU A 187 -17.41 3.90 18.68
C LEU A 187 -18.43 5.05 18.61
N GLN A 188 -19.70 4.78 18.30
CA GLN A 188 -20.75 5.79 18.10
C GLN A 188 -20.83 6.77 19.25
N ASN A 189 -20.87 6.28 20.48
CA ASN A 189 -21.05 7.09 21.70
C ASN A 189 -19.85 8.01 22.01
N PHE A 190 -18.70 7.72 21.45
CA PHE A 190 -17.47 8.50 21.61
C PHE A 190 -17.19 9.43 20.42
N CYS A 191 -18.01 9.33 19.36
CA CYS A 191 -17.74 10.02 18.11
C CYS A 191 -18.30 11.45 18.11
N VAL A 192 -17.44 12.46 18.23
CA VAL A 192 -17.83 13.87 18.24
C VAL A 192 -18.46 14.29 16.90
N ALA A 193 -17.93 13.79 15.79
CA ALA A 193 -18.50 14.10 14.46
C ALA A 193 -19.94 13.57 14.34
N TYR A 194 -20.23 12.38 14.84
CA TYR A 194 -21.59 11.83 14.82
C TYR A 194 -22.56 12.61 15.74
N SER A 195 -22.09 13.01 16.92
CA SER A 195 -22.95 13.68 17.90
C SER A 195 -23.24 15.15 17.59
N LYS A 196 -22.36 15.85 16.87
CA LYS A 196 -22.43 17.32 16.70
C LYS A 196 -22.38 17.80 15.25
N TYR A 197 -21.99 16.96 14.29
CA TYR A 197 -21.71 17.33 12.91
C TYR A 197 -22.13 16.22 11.94
N ASP A 198 -21.89 16.39 10.62
CA ASP A 198 -21.91 15.29 9.66
C ASP A 198 -20.54 14.60 9.65
N PRO A 199 -20.45 13.29 9.95
CA PRO A 199 -19.19 12.56 9.85
C PRO A 199 -18.53 12.63 8.48
N GLN A 200 -19.26 12.86 7.39
CA GLN A 200 -18.72 12.96 6.05
C GLN A 200 -17.87 14.22 5.81
N ASP A 201 -18.02 15.24 6.68
CA ASP A 201 -17.21 16.45 6.61
C ASP A 201 -15.78 16.24 7.15
N PHE A 202 -15.50 15.05 7.73
CA PHE A 202 -14.19 14.76 8.35
C PHE A 202 -13.49 13.54 7.73
N PRO A 203 -12.15 13.62 7.49
CA PRO A 203 -11.34 14.85 7.53
C PRO A 203 -11.75 15.82 6.44
N GLN A 204 -11.63 17.13 6.69
CA GLN A 204 -11.88 18.13 5.65
C GLN A 204 -10.94 17.90 4.48
N LYS A 205 -11.51 17.79 3.29
CA LYS A 205 -10.74 17.58 2.06
C LYS A 205 -9.93 18.84 1.74
N GLU A 206 -8.67 18.65 1.40
CA GLU A 206 -7.95 19.69 0.68
C GLU A 206 -8.66 19.94 -0.66
N MET A 207 -8.72 21.22 -1.08
CA MET A 207 -9.26 21.53 -2.40
C MET A 207 -8.45 20.78 -3.45
N ASN A 208 -9.12 19.94 -4.23
CA ASN A 208 -8.48 19.17 -5.29
C ASN A 208 -7.77 20.14 -6.24
N LYS A 209 -6.45 20.03 -6.35
CA LYS A 209 -5.73 20.64 -7.45
C LYS A 209 -6.26 20.03 -8.74
N LYS A 210 -6.61 20.86 -9.72
CA LYS A 210 -6.99 20.37 -11.05
C LYS A 210 -5.86 19.50 -11.57
N ILE A 211 -6.16 18.25 -11.86
CA ILE A 211 -5.21 17.35 -12.52
C ILE A 211 -5.13 17.81 -13.97
N PRO A 212 -3.95 18.22 -14.47
CA PRO A 212 -3.82 18.60 -15.87
C PRO A 212 -4.12 17.39 -16.77
N LEU A 213 -4.90 17.61 -17.81
CA LEU A 213 -5.10 16.62 -18.86
C LEU A 213 -3.81 16.54 -19.68
N GLN A 214 -3.28 15.34 -19.85
CA GLN A 214 -2.10 15.07 -20.67
C GLN A 214 -2.51 14.16 -21.82
N GLU A 215 -2.35 14.63 -23.04
CA GLU A 215 -2.51 13.81 -24.25
C GLU A 215 -1.24 12.97 -24.44
N VAL A 216 -1.45 11.72 -24.88
CA VAL A 216 -0.36 10.77 -25.15
C VAL A 216 -0.62 10.16 -26.52
N GLY A 217 0.35 10.28 -27.42
CA GLY A 217 0.36 9.61 -28.71
C GLY A 217 0.99 8.22 -28.58
N ILE A 218 0.42 7.21 -29.24
CA ILE A 218 1.02 5.86 -29.39
C ILE A 218 0.97 5.43 -30.85
N GLY A 219 2.07 4.84 -31.33
CA GLY A 219 2.20 4.29 -32.67
C GLY A 219 2.04 2.76 -32.68
N LEU A 220 1.18 2.28 -33.55
CA LEU A 220 1.10 0.85 -33.85
C LEU A 220 1.93 0.55 -35.11
N VAL A 221 3.18 0.16 -34.92
CA VAL A 221 4.15 -0.04 -36.00
C VAL A 221 4.23 -1.54 -36.32
N PHE A 222 3.88 -1.89 -37.56
CA PHE A 222 3.93 -3.27 -38.04
C PHE A 222 5.09 -3.46 -39.03
N ASN A 223 5.78 -4.58 -38.93
CA ASN A 223 6.72 -4.98 -39.95
C ASN A 223 6.00 -5.67 -41.13
N LYS A 224 6.78 -6.09 -42.16
CA LYS A 224 6.23 -6.77 -43.36
C LYS A 224 5.60 -8.13 -43.07
N ASN A 225 5.90 -8.74 -41.92
CA ASN A 225 5.37 -10.03 -41.50
C ASN A 225 4.09 -9.85 -40.60
N GLY A 226 3.65 -8.62 -40.34
CA GLY A 226 2.54 -8.34 -39.47
C GLY A 226 2.88 -8.35 -37.96
N GLU A 227 4.15 -8.39 -37.61
CA GLU A 227 4.61 -8.33 -36.23
C GLU A 227 4.60 -6.87 -35.74
N LEU A 228 4.16 -6.66 -34.50
CA LEU A 228 3.99 -5.36 -33.87
C LEU A 228 5.23 -4.98 -33.06
N LEU A 229 5.72 -3.75 -33.26
CA LEU A 229 6.82 -3.21 -32.47
C LEU A 229 6.34 -2.87 -31.06
N ILE A 230 7.05 -3.39 -30.07
CA ILE A 230 6.90 -3.00 -28.67
C ILE A 230 8.26 -2.59 -28.11
N ASP A 231 8.25 -1.69 -27.13
CA ASP A 231 9.45 -1.22 -26.44
C ASP A 231 9.34 -1.50 -24.94
N GLN A 232 10.48 -1.66 -24.28
CA GLN A 232 10.53 -1.86 -22.84
C GLN A 232 10.96 -0.58 -22.13
N ARG A 233 10.12 -0.06 -21.25
CA ARG A 233 10.41 1.14 -20.48
C ARG A 233 11.67 0.98 -19.65
N LEU A 234 12.50 2.02 -19.64
CA LEU A 234 13.70 2.07 -18.81
C LEU A 234 13.35 1.82 -17.34
N LYS A 235 14.16 1.00 -16.66
CA LYS A 235 13.95 0.64 -15.24
C LYS A 235 13.81 1.87 -14.32
N SER A 236 14.47 2.98 -14.66
CA SER A 236 14.41 4.24 -13.89
C SER A 236 13.18 5.11 -14.19
N SER A 237 12.39 4.78 -15.21
CA SER A 237 11.21 5.55 -15.59
C SER A 237 9.97 5.17 -14.76
N SER A 238 8.91 6.00 -14.85
CA SER A 238 7.59 5.63 -14.35
C SER A 238 7.12 4.34 -15.04
N MET A 239 6.68 3.33 -14.27
CA MET A 239 6.33 1.99 -14.75
C MET A 239 7.51 1.26 -15.44
N GLY A 240 8.74 1.46 -14.95
CA GLY A 240 9.95 0.85 -15.50
C GLY A 240 9.86 -0.67 -15.60
N GLY A 241 10.41 -1.22 -16.70
CA GLY A 241 10.38 -2.64 -17.00
C GLY A 241 9.10 -3.16 -17.65
N MET A 242 8.04 -2.34 -17.76
CA MET A 242 6.82 -2.67 -18.49
C MET A 242 7.03 -2.52 -20.01
N TRP A 243 6.29 -3.31 -20.79
CA TRP A 243 6.26 -3.20 -22.24
C TRP A 243 5.20 -2.18 -22.67
N GLU A 244 5.53 -1.38 -23.68
CA GLU A 244 4.62 -0.38 -24.23
C GLU A 244 4.76 -0.27 -25.75
N PHE A 245 3.80 0.37 -26.40
CA PHE A 245 3.94 0.78 -27.79
C PHE A 245 4.81 2.03 -27.87
N PRO A 246 5.57 2.22 -28.97
CA PRO A 246 6.28 3.46 -29.22
C PRO A 246 5.36 4.68 -29.11
N GLY A 247 5.87 5.76 -28.54
CA GLY A 247 5.11 7.00 -28.39
C GLY A 247 5.56 7.84 -27.22
N GLY A 248 4.78 8.88 -26.92
CA GLY A 248 5.16 9.82 -25.88
C GLY A 248 4.03 10.74 -25.44
N LYS A 249 4.36 11.60 -24.48
CA LYS A 249 3.47 12.70 -24.07
C LYS A 249 3.54 13.80 -25.10
N LYS A 250 2.39 14.20 -25.61
CA LYS A 250 2.27 15.31 -26.55
C LYS A 250 2.62 16.63 -25.85
N ASN A 251 3.50 17.41 -26.44
CA ASN A 251 3.74 18.80 -26.04
C ASN A 251 2.65 19.74 -26.60
N SER A 252 2.55 20.95 -26.03
CA SER A 252 1.51 21.93 -26.42
C SER A 252 1.56 22.33 -27.89
N ASP A 253 2.74 22.28 -28.49
CA ASP A 253 3.04 22.89 -29.79
C ASP A 253 3.24 21.86 -30.92
N GLU A 254 2.90 20.57 -30.66
CA GLU A 254 3.03 19.50 -31.64
C GLU A 254 1.71 18.77 -31.89
N SER A 255 1.59 18.13 -33.05
CA SER A 255 0.48 17.23 -33.36
C SER A 255 0.68 15.86 -32.67
N ILE A 256 -0.35 15.01 -32.66
CA ILE A 256 -0.21 13.62 -32.14
C ILE A 256 0.73 12.82 -33.05
N GLU A 257 0.71 13.08 -34.34
CA GLU A 257 1.57 12.43 -35.32
C GLU A 257 3.05 12.80 -35.12
N ASP A 258 3.33 14.04 -34.66
CA ASP A 258 4.71 14.47 -34.37
C ASP A 258 5.23 13.90 -33.04
N THR A 259 4.34 13.42 -32.17
CA THR A 259 4.69 12.80 -30.89
C THR A 259 5.19 11.35 -31.04
N ILE A 260 4.88 10.69 -32.17
CA ILE A 260 5.15 9.27 -32.44
C ILE A 260 6.42 9.11 -33.25
#